data_bc65df17557da27bc31539dfd8191adb
#
_entry.id   bc65df17557da27bc31539dfd8191adb
#
_cell.length_a   1.000
_cell.length_b   1.000
_cell.length_c   1.000
_cell.angle_alpha   90.00
_cell.angle_beta   90.00
_cell.angle_gamma   90.00
#
_symmetry.space_group_name_H-M   'P 1'
#
loop_
_entity.id
_entity.type
_entity.pdbx_description
1 polymer ?
#
loop_
_entity_poly.entity_id
_entity_poly.type
_entity_poly.pdbx_seq_one_letter_code
_entity_poly.pdbx_strand_id
1 'polypeptide(L)'
;LLHFFANHELLAVELMALALLKFPDAPDSFRKGVLYTLKEEQNHTRWYLKRMEECGVKFGDYHLSPMIWSHISPMESPLDYVSTLSLTFEQANLDYAKHYSEILAQSGDQKSARILSKIYHDEIAHVGHGLKWLRRWKEQSQSDWDAWHKQLHFPVSPIRAKGKVAFNEEGRRLAGLDENFISSLRRHQSSRGRSPDLYYFNPDAEPAA
;
A
#
# COMPACT_ATOMS: atom_id res chain seq x y z
N LEU A 1 11.72 10.10 -4.94
CA LEU A 1 11.38 8.78 -4.42
C LEU A 1 10.91 8.84 -2.97
N LEU A 2 11.76 9.23 -2.01
CA LEU A 2 11.41 9.26 -0.57
C LEU A 2 10.20 10.14 -0.27
N HIS A 3 10.08 11.32 -0.93
CA HIS A 3 8.94 12.22 -0.81
C HIS A 3 7.63 11.57 -1.28
N PHE A 4 7.68 10.83 -2.37
CA PHE A 4 6.54 10.07 -2.87
C PHE A 4 6.07 9.02 -1.86
N PHE A 5 6.98 8.23 -1.31
CA PHE A 5 6.64 7.25 -0.29
C PHE A 5 6.15 7.91 1.01
N ALA A 6 6.81 8.99 1.47
CA ALA A 6 6.35 9.73 2.65
C ALA A 6 4.89 10.21 2.53
N ASN A 7 4.48 10.64 1.32
CA ASN A 7 3.09 11.01 1.05
C ASN A 7 2.14 9.80 1.16
N HIS A 8 2.55 8.62 0.68
CA HIS A 8 1.73 7.41 0.77
C HIS A 8 1.53 6.97 2.22
N GLU A 9 2.62 6.89 3.00
CA GLU A 9 2.55 6.50 4.40
C GLU A 9 1.70 7.48 5.23
N LEU A 10 1.81 8.79 4.99
CA LEU A 10 0.97 9.77 5.67
C LEU A 10 -0.52 9.55 5.35
N LEU A 11 -0.85 9.31 4.08
CA LEU A 11 -2.24 9.02 3.68
C LEU A 11 -2.74 7.70 4.28
N ALA A 12 -1.88 6.69 4.42
CA ALA A 12 -2.21 5.44 5.09
C ALA A 12 -2.55 5.68 6.58
N VAL A 13 -1.73 6.46 7.30
CA VAL A 13 -2.02 6.87 8.70
C VAL A 13 -3.38 7.53 8.82
N GLU A 14 -3.70 8.49 7.94
CA GLU A 14 -4.97 9.22 7.95
C GLU A 14 -6.16 8.30 7.66
N LEU A 15 -6.03 7.39 6.66
CA LEU A 15 -7.07 6.44 6.29
C LEU A 15 -7.32 5.38 7.36
N MET A 16 -6.28 4.92 8.04
CA MET A 16 -6.40 4.00 9.18
C MET A 16 -7.12 4.67 10.36
N ALA A 17 -6.76 5.93 10.66
CA ALA A 17 -7.47 6.71 11.67
C ALA A 17 -8.95 6.91 11.29
N LEU A 18 -9.24 7.23 10.02
CA LEU A 18 -10.59 7.35 9.51
C LEU A 18 -11.37 6.03 9.65
N ALA A 19 -10.76 4.88 9.31
CA ALA A 19 -11.39 3.57 9.45
C ALA A 19 -11.75 3.26 10.91
N LEU A 20 -10.85 3.58 11.85
CA LEU A 20 -11.11 3.41 13.28
C LEU A 20 -12.28 4.29 13.78
N LEU A 21 -12.45 5.48 13.21
CA LEU A 21 -13.56 6.39 13.53
C LEU A 21 -14.88 5.98 12.86
N LYS A 22 -14.83 5.56 11.59
CA LYS A 22 -16.03 5.16 10.83
C LYS A 22 -16.63 3.84 11.28
N PHE A 23 -15.80 2.93 11.82
CA PHE A 23 -16.21 1.58 12.17
C PHE A 23 -16.02 1.28 13.67
N PRO A 24 -16.70 2.02 14.58
CA PRO A 24 -16.55 1.82 16.02
C PRO A 24 -17.03 0.44 16.47
N ASP A 25 -18.00 -0.15 15.76
CA ASP A 25 -18.60 -1.45 16.07
C ASP A 25 -17.89 -2.64 15.41
N ALA A 26 -16.80 -2.37 14.65
CA ALA A 26 -15.99 -3.46 14.12
C ALA A 26 -15.31 -4.25 15.25
N PRO A 27 -15.03 -5.56 15.05
CA PRO A 27 -14.43 -6.40 16.10
C PRO A 27 -13.21 -5.76 16.75
N ASP A 28 -13.10 -5.82 18.07
CA ASP A 28 -11.96 -5.28 18.82
C ASP A 28 -10.61 -5.75 18.31
N SER A 29 -10.50 -7.02 17.93
CA SER A 29 -9.27 -7.59 17.39
C SER A 29 -8.90 -7.03 16.01
N PHE A 30 -9.88 -6.64 15.20
CA PHE A 30 -9.67 -5.89 13.96
C PHE A 30 -9.14 -4.49 14.28
N ARG A 31 -9.86 -3.76 15.10
CA ARG A 31 -9.52 -2.38 15.49
C ARG A 31 -8.13 -2.29 16.13
N LYS A 32 -7.79 -3.24 17.02
CA LYS A 32 -6.44 -3.34 17.61
C LYS A 32 -5.37 -3.59 16.55
N GLY A 33 -5.64 -4.44 15.56
CA GLY A 33 -4.73 -4.67 14.44
C GLY A 33 -4.53 -3.40 13.63
N VAL A 34 -5.61 -2.71 13.21
CA VAL A 34 -5.52 -1.44 12.49
C VAL A 34 -4.74 -0.38 13.29
N LEU A 35 -4.97 -0.29 14.61
CA LEU A 35 -4.23 0.65 15.48
C LEU A 35 -2.73 0.30 15.56
N TYR A 36 -2.41 -0.99 15.54
CA TYR A 36 -1.00 -1.43 15.52
C TYR A 36 -0.33 -1.04 14.20
N THR A 37 -0.95 -1.34 13.06
CA THR A 37 -0.48 -0.94 11.73
C THR A 37 -0.35 0.59 11.64
N LEU A 38 -1.33 1.35 12.10
CA LEU A 38 -1.28 2.82 12.12
C LEU A 38 -0.03 3.35 12.84
N LYS A 39 0.37 2.74 13.96
CA LYS A 39 1.59 3.13 14.68
C LYS A 39 2.85 2.81 13.89
N GLU A 40 2.86 1.72 13.13
CA GLU A 40 3.96 1.37 12.24
C GLU A 40 4.06 2.38 11.09
N GLU A 41 2.94 2.73 10.45
CA GLU A 41 2.88 3.75 9.38
C GLU A 41 3.34 5.13 9.85
N GLN A 42 3.02 5.51 11.10
CA GLN A 42 3.57 6.73 11.70
C GLN A 42 5.11 6.68 11.83
N ASN A 43 5.69 5.50 12.07
CA ASN A 43 7.14 5.34 12.10
C ASN A 43 7.73 5.39 10.69
N HIS A 44 7.09 4.73 9.71
CA HIS A 44 7.47 4.79 8.30
C HIS A 44 7.53 6.24 7.82
N THR A 45 6.45 7.00 8.06
CA THR A 45 6.40 8.43 7.74
C THR A 45 7.57 9.20 8.38
N ARG A 46 7.83 9.00 9.69
CA ARG A 46 8.95 9.68 10.39
C ARG A 46 10.31 9.29 9.81
N TRP A 47 10.51 8.02 9.43
CA TRP A 47 11.78 7.57 8.85
C TRP A 47 12.02 8.21 7.49
N TYR A 48 11.00 8.30 6.63
CA TYR A 48 11.09 9.00 5.36
C TYR A 48 11.37 10.50 5.55
N LEU A 49 10.61 11.18 6.42
CA LEU A 49 10.80 12.60 6.69
C LEU A 49 12.23 12.90 7.16
N LYS A 50 12.72 12.14 8.14
CA LYS A 50 14.09 12.28 8.63
C LYS A 50 15.13 12.03 7.54
N ARG A 51 14.92 10.99 6.72
CA ARG A 51 15.85 10.68 5.64
C ARG A 51 15.85 11.74 4.54
N MET A 52 14.69 12.29 4.21
CA MET A 52 14.56 13.40 3.28
C MET A 52 15.33 14.63 3.77
N GLU A 53 15.18 14.99 5.04
CA GLU A 53 15.91 16.10 5.65
C GLU A 53 17.44 15.90 5.55
N GLU A 54 17.94 14.68 5.81
CA GLU A 54 19.36 14.33 5.60
C GLU A 54 19.80 14.47 4.14
N CYS A 55 18.90 14.37 3.19
CA CYS A 55 19.14 14.56 1.75
C CYS A 55 18.89 16.01 1.28
N GLY A 56 18.57 16.94 2.19
CA GLY A 56 18.30 18.35 1.85
C GLY A 56 16.92 18.58 1.20
N VAL A 57 15.98 17.64 1.35
CA VAL A 57 14.61 17.70 0.80
C VAL A 57 13.61 17.80 1.93
N LYS A 58 12.63 18.70 1.83
CA LYS A 58 11.54 18.83 2.80
C LYS A 58 10.25 18.20 2.26
N PHE A 59 9.39 17.78 3.18
CA PHE A 59 8.04 17.36 2.81
C PHE A 59 7.24 18.58 2.33
N GLY A 60 6.66 18.47 1.13
CA GLY A 60 6.01 19.58 0.45
C GLY A 60 6.85 20.27 -0.63
N ASP A 61 8.15 19.98 -0.73
CA ASP A 61 9.00 20.51 -1.82
C ASP A 61 8.57 19.98 -3.20
N TYR A 62 7.88 18.85 -3.24
CA TYR A 62 7.30 18.27 -4.46
C TYR A 62 5.79 18.12 -4.31
N HIS A 63 5.11 17.95 -5.43
CA HIS A 63 3.66 17.77 -5.45
C HIS A 63 3.21 16.58 -4.59
N LEU A 64 2.17 16.80 -3.76
CA LEU A 64 1.51 15.78 -2.96
C LEU A 64 0.27 15.29 -3.68
N SER A 65 0.13 13.97 -3.80
CA SER A 65 -1.01 13.36 -4.47
C SER A 65 -2.09 12.98 -3.46
N PRO A 66 -3.33 13.46 -3.58
CA PRO A 66 -4.45 13.03 -2.75
C PRO A 66 -5.13 11.74 -3.26
N MET A 67 -4.57 11.08 -4.27
CA MET A 67 -5.25 10.01 -5.01
C MET A 67 -5.73 8.87 -4.10
N ILE A 68 -4.88 8.37 -3.23
CA ILE A 68 -5.23 7.27 -2.32
C ILE A 68 -6.35 7.72 -1.38
N TRP A 69 -6.24 8.89 -0.78
CA TRP A 69 -7.28 9.46 0.07
C TRP A 69 -8.61 9.57 -0.67
N SER A 70 -8.62 10.17 -1.85
CA SER A 70 -9.85 10.43 -2.62
C SER A 70 -10.62 9.16 -2.98
N HIS A 71 -9.92 8.03 -3.11
CA HIS A 71 -10.55 6.78 -3.52
C HIS A 71 -10.86 5.85 -2.36
N ILE A 72 -10.20 5.98 -1.21
CA ILE A 72 -10.43 5.09 -0.07
C ILE A 72 -11.28 5.75 1.01
N SER A 73 -11.18 7.07 1.22
CA SER A 73 -11.95 7.76 2.25
C SER A 73 -13.49 7.56 2.15
N PRO A 74 -14.09 7.33 0.95
CA PRO A 74 -15.51 6.98 0.84
C PRO A 74 -15.86 5.59 1.36
N MET A 75 -14.91 4.76 1.81
CA MET A 75 -15.19 3.41 2.33
C MET A 75 -16.45 3.35 3.22
N GLU A 76 -17.30 2.36 2.98
CA GLU A 76 -18.58 2.19 3.69
C GLU A 76 -18.55 1.03 4.70
N SER A 77 -17.55 0.15 4.59
CA SER A 77 -17.40 -1.02 5.46
C SER A 77 -15.95 -1.30 5.83
N PRO A 78 -15.71 -2.05 6.92
CA PRO A 78 -14.35 -2.57 7.21
C PRO A 78 -13.80 -3.45 6.10
N LEU A 79 -14.68 -4.12 5.33
CA LEU A 79 -14.27 -4.94 4.18
C LEU A 79 -13.76 -4.08 3.03
N ASP A 80 -14.35 -2.91 2.77
CA ASP A 80 -13.85 -1.95 1.79
C ASP A 80 -12.45 -1.46 2.17
N TYR A 81 -12.26 -1.13 3.46
CA TYR A 81 -10.95 -0.72 3.98
C TYR A 81 -9.87 -1.77 3.71
N VAL A 82 -10.08 -3.03 4.12
CA VAL A 82 -9.04 -4.06 3.93
C VAL A 82 -8.82 -4.39 2.45
N SER A 83 -9.87 -4.34 1.64
CA SER A 83 -9.75 -4.65 0.22
C SER A 83 -9.03 -3.55 -0.55
N THR A 84 -9.27 -2.29 -0.22
CA THR A 84 -8.68 -1.15 -0.93
C THR A 84 -7.33 -0.75 -0.37
N LEU A 85 -7.18 -0.55 0.94
CA LEU A 85 -5.90 -0.16 1.50
C LEU A 85 -4.97 -1.37 1.61
N SER A 86 -5.29 -2.35 2.47
CA SER A 86 -4.35 -3.43 2.79
C SER A 86 -4.05 -4.36 1.61
N LEU A 87 -5.09 -4.80 0.90
CA LEU A 87 -4.94 -5.77 -0.19
C LEU A 87 -4.75 -5.14 -1.58
N THR A 88 -4.71 -3.81 -1.66
CA THR A 88 -4.43 -3.12 -2.92
C THR A 88 -3.20 -2.22 -2.81
N PHE A 89 -3.24 -1.16 -2.02
CA PHE A 89 -2.13 -0.20 -2.01
C PHE A 89 -0.93 -0.67 -1.18
N GLU A 90 -1.13 -1.24 0.02
CA GLU A 90 -0.04 -1.85 0.80
C GLU A 90 0.52 -3.09 0.09
N GLN A 91 -0.33 -3.86 -0.61
CA GLN A 91 0.15 -4.98 -1.42
C GLN A 91 1.09 -4.53 -2.56
N ALA A 92 0.85 -3.36 -3.17
CA ALA A 92 1.77 -2.81 -4.17
C ALA A 92 3.12 -2.41 -3.58
N ASN A 93 3.17 -2.04 -2.29
CA ASN A 93 4.42 -1.74 -1.58
C ASN A 93 5.33 -2.97 -1.44
N LEU A 94 4.77 -4.20 -1.48
CA LEU A 94 5.60 -5.42 -1.54
C LEU A 94 6.52 -5.45 -2.77
N ASP A 95 6.08 -4.86 -3.89
CA ASP A 95 6.90 -4.72 -5.08
C ASP A 95 7.84 -3.52 -4.97
N TYR A 96 7.30 -2.35 -4.62
CA TYR A 96 8.05 -1.09 -4.60
C TYR A 96 9.14 -1.06 -3.53
N ALA A 97 8.81 -1.39 -2.28
CA ALA A 97 9.76 -1.31 -1.18
C ALA A 97 10.93 -2.28 -1.38
N LYS A 98 10.67 -3.52 -1.83
CA LYS A 98 11.72 -4.48 -2.19
C LYS A 98 12.60 -3.95 -3.32
N HIS A 99 12.01 -3.57 -4.44
CA HIS A 99 12.72 -3.12 -5.64
C HIS A 99 13.62 -1.91 -5.34
N TYR A 100 13.07 -0.88 -4.71
CA TYR A 100 13.85 0.33 -4.44
C TYR A 100 14.85 0.17 -3.30
N SER A 101 14.64 -0.75 -2.34
CA SER A 101 15.66 -1.07 -1.36
C SER A 101 16.92 -1.66 -2.03
N GLU A 102 16.72 -2.54 -3.02
CA GLU A 102 17.82 -3.17 -3.79
C GLU A 102 18.56 -2.13 -4.65
N ILE A 103 17.84 -1.28 -5.36
CA ILE A 103 18.44 -0.22 -6.20
C ILE A 103 19.25 0.76 -5.35
N LEU A 104 18.70 1.22 -4.22
CA LEU A 104 19.39 2.15 -3.34
C LEU A 104 20.63 1.52 -2.69
N ALA A 105 20.57 0.24 -2.34
CA ALA A 105 21.75 -0.49 -1.86
C ALA A 105 22.85 -0.56 -2.93
N GLN A 106 22.47 -0.85 -4.18
CA GLN A 106 23.42 -0.91 -5.32
C GLN A 106 24.02 0.46 -5.65
N SER A 107 23.24 1.54 -5.47
CA SER A 107 23.73 2.91 -5.69
C SER A 107 24.57 3.47 -4.52
N GLY A 108 24.73 2.70 -3.43
CA GLY A 108 25.51 3.09 -2.25
C GLY A 108 24.71 3.79 -1.16
N ASP A 109 23.42 4.08 -1.37
CA ASP A 109 22.57 4.67 -0.32
C ASP A 109 22.03 3.60 0.64
N GLN A 110 22.93 3.10 1.48
CA GLN A 110 22.63 2.07 2.46
C GLN A 110 21.63 2.51 3.54
N LYS A 111 21.53 3.81 3.81
CA LYS A 111 20.55 4.31 4.80
C LYS A 111 19.14 4.20 4.28
N SER A 112 18.87 4.72 3.09
CA SER A 112 17.54 4.63 2.46
C SER A 112 17.17 3.18 2.16
N ALA A 113 18.14 2.37 1.71
CA ALA A 113 17.93 0.94 1.46
C ALA A 113 17.42 0.20 2.72
N ARG A 114 18.04 0.45 3.87
CA ARG A 114 17.60 -0.16 5.15
C ARG A 114 16.20 0.26 5.57
N ILE A 115 15.82 1.52 5.35
CA ILE A 115 14.47 2.02 5.64
C ILE A 115 13.45 1.24 4.79
N LEU A 116 13.63 1.19 3.47
CA LEU A 116 12.70 0.48 2.59
C LEU A 116 12.67 -1.03 2.85
N SER A 117 13.81 -1.63 3.17
CA SER A 117 13.86 -3.04 3.54
C SER A 117 13.06 -3.33 4.82
N LYS A 118 13.12 -2.45 5.82
CA LYS A 118 12.32 -2.59 7.05
C LYS A 118 10.84 -2.45 6.74
N ILE A 119 10.46 -1.42 5.98
CA ILE A 119 9.07 -1.20 5.55
C ILE A 119 8.55 -2.42 4.78
N TYR A 120 9.31 -2.96 3.84
CA TYR A 120 8.93 -4.18 3.13
C TYR A 120 8.52 -5.33 4.05
N HIS A 121 9.25 -5.54 5.16
CA HIS A 121 8.91 -6.61 6.11
C HIS A 121 7.64 -6.29 6.90
N ASP A 122 7.42 -5.02 7.24
CA ASP A 122 6.21 -4.59 7.94
C ASP A 122 4.98 -4.72 7.01
N GLU A 123 5.11 -4.36 5.73
CA GLU A 123 4.05 -4.50 4.72
C GLU A 123 3.57 -5.96 4.52
N ILE A 124 4.45 -6.93 4.67
CA ILE A 124 4.05 -8.35 4.66
C ILE A 124 3.01 -8.62 5.75
N ALA A 125 3.22 -8.08 6.95
CA ALA A 125 2.28 -8.24 8.06
C ALA A 125 0.98 -7.43 7.85
N HIS A 126 1.07 -6.23 7.29
CA HIS A 126 -0.09 -5.38 6.98
C HIS A 126 -1.02 -6.06 5.95
N VAL A 127 -0.46 -6.56 4.85
CA VAL A 127 -1.21 -7.34 3.85
C VAL A 127 -1.80 -8.61 4.48
N GLY A 128 -1.03 -9.32 5.30
CA GLY A 128 -1.49 -10.51 6.03
C GLY A 128 -2.65 -10.21 6.97
N HIS A 129 -2.64 -9.07 7.64
CA HIS A 129 -3.76 -8.61 8.47
C HIS A 129 -5.01 -8.36 7.62
N GLY A 130 -4.89 -7.64 6.50
CA GLY A 130 -5.98 -7.43 5.55
C GLY A 130 -6.57 -8.74 5.03
N LEU A 131 -5.71 -9.68 4.63
CA LEU A 131 -6.14 -11.00 4.14
C LEU A 131 -6.89 -11.82 5.19
N LYS A 132 -6.42 -11.80 6.45
CA LYS A 132 -7.12 -12.45 7.56
C LYS A 132 -8.56 -11.96 7.68
N TRP A 133 -8.79 -10.67 7.55
CA TRP A 133 -10.12 -10.09 7.70
C TRP A 133 -10.97 -10.24 6.44
N LEU A 134 -10.39 -10.18 5.25
CA LEU A 134 -11.07 -10.59 4.02
C LEU A 134 -11.65 -12.01 4.17
N ARG A 135 -10.81 -12.98 4.58
CA ARG A 135 -11.20 -14.38 4.78
C ARG A 135 -12.31 -14.56 5.82
N ARG A 136 -12.34 -13.70 6.84
CA ARG A 136 -13.36 -13.75 7.89
C ARG A 136 -14.70 -13.20 7.43
N TRP A 137 -14.72 -12.24 6.53
CA TRP A 137 -15.93 -11.53 6.11
C TRP A 137 -16.46 -11.94 4.73
N LYS A 138 -15.63 -12.56 3.91
CA LYS A 138 -16.08 -13.07 2.60
C LYS A 138 -17.07 -14.23 2.75
N GLU A 139 -17.85 -14.49 1.70
CA GLU A 139 -18.63 -15.72 1.58
C GLU A 139 -17.69 -16.93 1.50
N GLN A 140 -17.99 -18.00 2.22
CA GLN A 140 -17.11 -19.18 2.31
C GLN A 140 -16.89 -19.88 0.95
N SER A 141 -17.87 -19.79 0.05
CA SER A 141 -17.80 -20.35 -1.29
C SER A 141 -16.90 -19.60 -2.26
N GLN A 142 -16.54 -18.35 -1.94
CA GLN A 142 -15.71 -17.52 -2.79
C GLN A 142 -14.21 -17.79 -2.54
N SER A 143 -13.42 -17.76 -3.63
CA SER A 143 -11.97 -17.65 -3.49
C SER A 143 -11.55 -16.30 -2.88
N ASP A 144 -10.35 -16.19 -2.33
CA ASP A 144 -9.84 -14.92 -1.82
C ASP A 144 -9.73 -13.88 -2.95
N TRP A 145 -9.33 -14.31 -4.14
CA TRP A 145 -9.27 -13.48 -5.34
C TRP A 145 -10.64 -12.90 -5.72
N ASP A 146 -11.66 -13.77 -5.85
CA ASP A 146 -12.99 -13.32 -6.27
C ASP A 146 -13.64 -12.39 -5.23
N ALA A 147 -13.49 -12.71 -3.95
CA ALA A 147 -13.99 -11.91 -2.86
C ALA A 147 -13.36 -10.51 -2.85
N TRP A 148 -12.03 -10.43 -2.95
CA TRP A 148 -11.31 -9.16 -3.02
C TRP A 148 -11.66 -8.37 -4.28
N HIS A 149 -11.63 -9.03 -5.46
CA HIS A 149 -11.88 -8.37 -6.73
C HIS A 149 -13.28 -7.76 -6.80
N LYS A 150 -14.28 -8.43 -6.23
CA LYS A 150 -15.67 -7.94 -6.14
C LYS A 150 -15.82 -6.67 -5.32
N GLN A 151 -14.95 -6.45 -4.32
CA GLN A 151 -14.98 -5.25 -3.48
C GLN A 151 -14.32 -4.03 -4.13
N LEU A 152 -13.56 -4.23 -5.20
CA LEU A 152 -12.89 -3.10 -5.84
C LEU A 152 -13.82 -2.34 -6.78
N HIS A 153 -13.91 -1.04 -6.58
CA HIS A 153 -14.70 -0.13 -7.41
C HIS A 153 -13.81 0.80 -8.21
N PHE A 154 -14.16 1.02 -9.48
CA PHE A 154 -13.42 1.95 -10.33
C PHE A 154 -13.28 3.34 -9.66
N PRO A 155 -12.12 3.96 -9.69
CA PRO A 155 -10.90 3.63 -10.45
C PRO A 155 -9.92 2.68 -9.72
N VAL A 156 -10.23 2.20 -8.52
CA VAL A 156 -9.43 1.18 -7.86
C VAL A 156 -9.70 -0.17 -8.54
N SER A 157 -8.65 -0.83 -8.98
CA SER A 157 -8.74 -2.09 -9.71
C SER A 157 -7.53 -2.96 -9.38
N PRO A 158 -7.53 -4.26 -9.69
CA PRO A 158 -6.43 -5.17 -9.35
C PRO A 158 -5.05 -4.70 -9.83
N ILE A 159 -4.98 -3.93 -10.92
CA ILE A 159 -3.70 -3.41 -11.40
C ILE A 159 -3.00 -2.49 -10.38
N ARG A 160 -3.77 -1.88 -9.46
CA ARG A 160 -3.25 -1.03 -8.39
C ARG A 160 -2.56 -1.81 -7.28
N ALA A 161 -2.84 -3.10 -7.15
CA ALA A 161 -2.15 -4.00 -6.20
C ALA A 161 -0.80 -4.52 -6.73
N LYS A 162 -0.37 -4.03 -7.89
CA LYS A 162 0.95 -4.30 -8.46
C LYS A 162 1.75 -3.03 -8.58
N GLY A 163 3.03 -3.10 -8.22
CA GLY A 163 4.01 -2.08 -8.58
C GLY A 163 4.25 -2.05 -10.11
N LYS A 164 4.72 -0.91 -10.62
CA LYS A 164 5.26 -0.81 -12.00
C LYS A 164 6.71 -1.29 -12.09
N VAL A 165 7.09 -2.20 -11.23
CA VAL A 165 8.42 -2.81 -11.08
C VAL A 165 8.27 -4.33 -11.08
N ALA A 166 9.33 -5.08 -10.81
CA ALA A 166 9.28 -6.54 -10.76
C ALA A 166 8.22 -7.03 -9.74
N PHE A 167 7.35 -7.91 -10.20
CA PHE A 167 6.27 -8.48 -9.38
C PHE A 167 6.84 -9.46 -8.34
N ASN A 168 6.69 -9.14 -7.07
CA ASN A 168 7.24 -9.90 -5.95
C ASN A 168 6.24 -10.96 -5.46
N GLU A 169 6.32 -12.18 -6.02
CA GLU A 169 5.49 -13.30 -5.57
C GLU A 169 5.83 -13.76 -4.16
N GLU A 170 7.12 -13.75 -3.81
CA GLU A 170 7.57 -14.23 -2.50
C GLU A 170 6.97 -13.41 -1.36
N GLY A 171 6.99 -12.08 -1.46
CA GLY A 171 6.36 -11.21 -0.46
C GLY A 171 4.88 -11.52 -0.29
N ARG A 172 4.18 -11.79 -1.39
CA ARG A 172 2.76 -12.17 -1.36
C ARG A 172 2.53 -13.53 -0.69
N ARG A 173 3.37 -14.53 -0.96
CA ARG A 173 3.33 -15.82 -0.27
C ARG A 173 3.58 -15.67 1.23
N LEU A 174 4.57 -14.86 1.60
CA LEU A 174 4.88 -14.56 3.01
C LEU A 174 3.72 -13.86 3.72
N ALA A 175 2.97 -13.01 3.02
CA ALA A 175 1.74 -12.40 3.54
C ALA A 175 0.55 -13.39 3.62
N GLY A 176 0.69 -14.60 3.09
CA GLY A 176 -0.31 -15.68 3.16
C GLY A 176 -1.29 -15.73 1.99
N LEU A 177 -1.06 -14.94 0.92
CA LEU A 177 -1.84 -15.04 -0.32
C LEU A 177 -1.61 -16.39 -0.99
N ASP A 178 -2.68 -17.02 -1.47
CA ASP A 178 -2.59 -18.31 -2.15
C ASP A 178 -2.14 -18.16 -3.63
N GLU A 179 -1.74 -19.28 -4.23
CA GLU A 179 -1.24 -19.29 -5.61
C GLU A 179 -2.31 -18.89 -6.63
N ASN A 180 -3.59 -19.14 -6.34
CA ASN A 180 -4.69 -18.67 -7.19
C ASN A 180 -4.74 -17.14 -7.22
N PHE A 181 -4.68 -16.50 -6.04
CA PHE A 181 -4.66 -15.04 -5.93
C PHE A 181 -3.43 -14.45 -6.64
N ILE A 182 -2.25 -14.97 -6.33
CA ILE A 182 -0.96 -14.48 -6.87
C ILE A 182 -0.94 -14.59 -8.40
N SER A 183 -1.31 -15.77 -8.94
CA SER A 183 -1.31 -16.00 -10.39
C SER A 183 -2.38 -15.19 -11.12
N SER A 184 -3.56 -15.02 -10.52
CA SER A 184 -4.64 -14.19 -11.08
C SER A 184 -4.24 -12.72 -11.11
N LEU A 185 -3.67 -12.21 -10.03
CA LEU A 185 -3.15 -10.83 -9.98
C LEU A 185 -2.03 -10.61 -10.98
N ARG A 186 -1.08 -11.54 -11.09
CA ARG A 186 0.03 -11.45 -12.05
C ARG A 186 -0.47 -11.33 -13.49
N ARG A 187 -1.44 -12.17 -13.88
CA ARG A 187 -2.03 -12.19 -15.23
C ARG A 187 -2.98 -11.03 -15.50
N HIS A 188 -3.52 -10.41 -14.44
CA HIS A 188 -4.50 -9.34 -14.62
C HIS A 188 -3.88 -8.16 -15.40
N GLN A 189 -4.54 -7.79 -16.50
CA GLN A 189 -4.21 -6.62 -17.31
C GLN A 189 -5.37 -5.64 -17.26
N SER A 190 -5.09 -4.34 -17.32
CA SER A 190 -6.16 -3.35 -17.39
C SER A 190 -6.97 -3.57 -18.67
N SER A 191 -8.27 -3.82 -18.53
CA SER A 191 -9.20 -3.97 -19.66
C SER A 191 -9.50 -2.65 -20.36
N ARG A 192 -9.17 -1.53 -19.75
CA ARG A 192 -9.25 -0.18 -20.32
C ARG A 192 -7.83 0.28 -20.57
N GLY A 193 -7.54 0.65 -21.84
CA GLY A 193 -6.23 1.19 -22.21
C GLY A 193 -5.74 2.19 -21.16
N ARG A 194 -4.43 2.35 -21.06
CA ARG A 194 -3.68 3.08 -20.01
C ARG A 194 -4.58 3.96 -19.13
N SER A 195 -4.80 3.52 -17.88
CA SER A 195 -5.29 4.45 -16.85
C SER A 195 -4.44 5.72 -16.97
N PRO A 196 -5.02 6.92 -16.98
CA PRO A 196 -4.23 8.14 -17.05
C PRO A 196 -3.10 8.02 -16.03
N ASP A 197 -1.86 8.20 -16.48
CA ASP A 197 -0.64 8.08 -15.65
C ASP A 197 -0.52 9.22 -14.61
N LEU A 198 -1.65 9.79 -14.20
CA LEU A 198 -1.75 11.02 -13.44
C LEU A 198 -1.12 10.98 -12.05
N TYR A 199 -0.66 9.82 -11.55
CA TYR A 199 -0.23 9.73 -10.14
C TYR A 199 0.86 8.68 -9.89
N TYR A 200 1.72 8.43 -10.85
CA TYR A 200 2.91 7.62 -10.62
C TYR A 200 4.13 8.52 -10.37
N PHE A 201 5.04 8.02 -9.57
CA PHE A 201 6.36 8.62 -9.44
C PHE A 201 6.91 8.92 -10.85
N ASN A 202 7.09 10.18 -11.15
CA ASN A 202 7.84 10.63 -12.32
C ASN A 202 9.22 11.05 -11.83
N PRO A 203 10.28 10.28 -12.12
CA PRO A 203 11.62 10.63 -11.69
C PRO A 203 12.11 11.96 -12.29
N ASP A 204 11.50 12.40 -13.39
CA ASP A 204 11.86 13.62 -14.14
C ASP A 204 10.96 14.81 -13.77
N ALA A 205 10.07 14.68 -12.77
CA ALA A 205 9.21 15.78 -12.35
C ALA A 205 10.05 16.88 -11.68
N GLU A 206 9.96 18.10 -12.20
CA GLU A 206 10.58 19.27 -11.60
C GLU A 206 9.98 19.58 -10.21
N PRO A 207 10.76 20.18 -9.28
CA PRO A 207 10.26 20.65 -8.01
C PRO A 207 9.08 21.62 -8.20
N ALA A 208 8.12 21.57 -7.28
CA ALA A 208 7.03 22.58 -7.26
C ALA A 208 7.64 23.96 -7.00
N ALA A 209 7.28 24.94 -7.82
CA ALA A 209 7.73 26.33 -7.70
C ALA A 209 7.10 27.03 -6.48
#